data_51a06a44f078a54039b92673bcc0e3ce
#
_entry.id   51a06a44f078a54039b92673bcc0e3ce
#
_cell.length_a   1.000
_cell.length_b   1.000
_cell.length_c   1.000
_cell.angle_alpha   90.00
_cell.angle_beta   90.00
_cell.angle_gamma   90.00
#
_symmetry.space_group_name_H-M   'P 1'
#
loop_
_entity.id
_entity.type
_entity.pdbx_description
1 polymer ?
#
loop_
_entity_poly.entity_id
_entity_poly.type
_entity_poly.pdbx_seq_one_letter_code
_entity_poly.pdbx_strand_id
1 'polypeptide(L)'
;PNRMIGLMIDVTQQKNTELELLRSENRYSLATRGSNDGIWYWDLRTDALHVSGRFHQIVGLGSFDLVHSGGWRFLEQFIDPEDRARVQAAYRRHLAGNSPNFSVDFRAFHGDGRLVWVNWRGLAEFENGVAVRMAGSLSDLAERGSSYDALTNLPGRPLFRDRLAQLIALQQNEAVNDDGRPTRGETTMFAVLLLDLNGFKAVNDTYGHHVGDQLLQQV
;
A
#
# COMPACT_ATOMS: atom_id res chain seq x y z
N PRO A 1 -48.28 -52.38 14.44
CA PRO A 1 -47.50 -52.01 13.28
C PRO A 1 -46.93 -50.64 13.49
N ASN A 2 -45.61 -50.59 13.70
CA ASN A 2 -44.90 -49.31 13.83
C ASN A 2 -44.67 -48.76 12.41
N ARG A 3 -45.21 -47.58 12.13
CA ARG A 3 -44.99 -46.85 10.89
C ARG A 3 -43.80 -45.90 11.15
N MET A 4 -42.79 -45.96 10.29
CA MET A 4 -41.70 -44.99 10.22
C MET A 4 -41.96 -44.11 8.97
N ILE A 5 -41.94 -42.80 9.15
CA ILE A 5 -42.02 -41.83 8.06
C ILE A 5 -40.66 -41.13 8.03
N GLY A 6 -39.98 -41.12 6.88
CA GLY A 6 -38.70 -40.46 6.66
C GLY A 6 -38.84 -39.44 5.53
N LEU A 7 -38.11 -38.35 5.62
CA LEU A 7 -37.90 -37.36 4.55
C LEU A 7 -36.46 -37.47 4.07
N MET A 8 -36.27 -37.52 2.76
CA MET A 8 -34.96 -37.45 2.13
C MET A 8 -34.88 -36.15 1.35
N ILE A 9 -33.81 -35.37 1.60
CA ILE A 9 -33.56 -34.13 0.89
C ILE A 9 -32.22 -34.27 0.18
N ASP A 10 -32.20 -34.00 -1.15
CA ASP A 10 -30.94 -33.91 -1.88
C ASP A 10 -30.22 -32.61 -1.55
N VAL A 11 -29.07 -32.73 -0.91
CA VAL A 11 -28.19 -31.61 -0.49
C VAL A 11 -26.92 -31.50 -1.35
N THR A 12 -26.85 -32.22 -2.48
CA THR A 12 -25.65 -32.29 -3.34
C THR A 12 -25.25 -30.92 -3.84
N GLN A 13 -26.19 -30.13 -4.35
CA GLN A 13 -25.90 -28.78 -4.86
C GLN A 13 -25.41 -27.87 -3.74
N GLN A 14 -26.06 -27.92 -2.57
CA GLN A 14 -25.67 -27.12 -1.41
C GLN A 14 -24.24 -27.46 -0.96
N LYS A 15 -23.89 -28.74 -0.85
CA LYS A 15 -22.57 -29.21 -0.48
C LYS A 15 -21.50 -28.84 -1.52
N ASN A 16 -21.80 -28.92 -2.78
CA ASN A 16 -20.88 -28.52 -3.84
C ASN A 16 -20.57 -27.02 -3.77
N THR A 17 -21.58 -26.17 -3.57
CA THR A 17 -21.40 -24.71 -3.42
C THR A 17 -20.57 -24.38 -2.18
N GLU A 18 -20.82 -25.04 -1.05
CA GLU A 18 -20.05 -24.90 0.17
C GLU A 18 -18.57 -25.28 -0.03
N LEU A 19 -18.30 -26.40 -0.71
CA LEU A 19 -16.95 -26.84 -1.05
C LEU A 19 -16.22 -25.90 -2.01
N GLU A 20 -16.90 -25.37 -3.00
CA GLU A 20 -16.34 -24.38 -3.93
C GLU A 20 -15.98 -23.08 -3.22
N LEU A 21 -16.86 -22.59 -2.33
CA LEU A 21 -16.58 -21.43 -1.49
C LEU A 21 -15.33 -21.65 -0.63
N LEU A 22 -15.29 -22.77 0.09
CA LEU A 22 -14.14 -23.13 0.93
C LEU A 22 -12.83 -23.22 0.14
N ARG A 23 -12.86 -23.81 -1.07
CA ARG A 23 -11.71 -23.85 -1.96
C ARG A 23 -11.27 -22.47 -2.43
N SER A 24 -12.22 -21.58 -2.71
CA SER A 24 -11.95 -20.21 -3.12
C SER A 24 -11.33 -19.41 -1.98
N GLU A 25 -11.86 -19.53 -0.76
CA GLU A 25 -11.30 -18.90 0.45
C GLU A 25 -9.88 -19.39 0.75
N ASN A 26 -9.64 -20.70 0.64
CA ASN A 26 -8.31 -21.27 0.84
C ASN A 26 -7.31 -20.78 -0.21
N ARG A 27 -7.70 -20.70 -1.49
CA ARG A 27 -6.83 -20.15 -2.54
C ARG A 27 -6.49 -18.68 -2.29
N TYR A 28 -7.49 -17.88 -1.89
CA TYR A 28 -7.29 -16.48 -1.53
C TYR A 28 -6.34 -16.34 -0.33
N SER A 29 -6.56 -17.13 0.72
CA SER A 29 -5.70 -17.15 1.92
C SER A 29 -4.25 -17.52 1.60
N LEU A 30 -4.02 -18.52 0.74
CA LEU A 30 -2.68 -18.91 0.31
C LEU A 30 -2.00 -17.81 -0.51
N ALA A 31 -2.71 -17.18 -1.44
CA ALA A 31 -2.17 -16.10 -2.26
C ALA A 31 -1.78 -14.88 -1.41
N THR A 32 -2.62 -14.51 -0.45
CA THR A 32 -2.36 -13.37 0.45
C THR A 32 -1.21 -13.62 1.41
N ARG A 33 -1.08 -14.86 1.94
CA ARG A 33 0.06 -15.24 2.79
C ARG A 33 1.37 -15.28 2.01
N GLY A 34 1.32 -15.70 0.74
CA GLY A 34 2.50 -15.75 -0.13
C GLY A 34 3.05 -14.38 -0.51
N SER A 35 2.22 -13.34 -0.52
CA SER A 35 2.65 -11.96 -0.84
C SER A 35 3.37 -11.27 0.31
N ASN A 36 3.25 -11.77 1.53
CA ASN A 36 3.76 -11.15 2.78
C ASN A 36 3.25 -9.71 3.01
N ASP A 37 2.14 -9.33 2.37
CA ASP A 37 1.50 -8.02 2.49
C ASP A 37 0.41 -8.01 3.56
N GLY A 38 0.22 -6.87 4.22
CA GLY A 38 -0.93 -6.60 5.06
C GLY A 38 -2.16 -6.34 4.19
N ILE A 39 -3.16 -7.21 4.27
CA ILE A 39 -4.41 -7.04 3.52
C ILE A 39 -5.35 -6.14 4.29
N TRP A 40 -6.07 -5.29 3.57
CA TRP A 40 -7.09 -4.43 4.14
C TRP A 40 -8.33 -4.39 3.22
N TYR A 41 -9.49 -4.20 3.87
CA TYR A 41 -10.79 -4.01 3.24
C TYR A 41 -11.54 -2.91 3.99
N TRP A 42 -12.04 -1.92 3.26
CA TRP A 42 -12.73 -0.76 3.83
C TRP A 42 -14.12 -0.63 3.23
N ASP A 43 -15.12 -0.79 4.06
CA ASP A 43 -16.50 -0.43 3.72
C ASP A 43 -16.67 1.07 3.95
N LEU A 44 -16.78 1.83 2.85
CA LEU A 44 -16.88 3.30 2.88
C LEU A 44 -18.26 3.79 3.32
N ARG A 45 -19.29 2.92 3.30
CA ARG A 45 -20.64 3.28 3.74
C ARG A 45 -20.75 3.27 5.28
N THR A 46 -20.13 2.29 5.89
CA THR A 46 -20.12 2.12 7.35
C THR A 46 -18.88 2.70 8.01
N ASP A 47 -17.89 3.11 7.20
CA ASP A 47 -16.56 3.54 7.62
C ASP A 47 -15.82 2.48 8.45
N ALA A 48 -16.09 1.20 8.18
CA ALA A 48 -15.44 0.07 8.84
C ALA A 48 -14.26 -0.42 8.02
N LEU A 49 -13.06 -0.33 8.61
CA LEU A 49 -11.81 -0.83 8.03
C LEU A 49 -11.44 -2.17 8.65
N HIS A 50 -11.36 -3.20 7.84
CA HIS A 50 -10.87 -4.53 8.22
C HIS A 50 -9.42 -4.66 7.78
N VAL A 51 -8.56 -5.14 8.66
CA VAL A 51 -7.14 -5.34 8.38
C VAL A 51 -6.70 -6.74 8.81
N SER A 52 -5.69 -7.28 8.14
CA SER A 52 -5.09 -8.56 8.51
C SER A 52 -4.10 -8.42 9.66
N GLY A 53 -3.78 -9.52 10.34
CA GLY A 53 -2.72 -9.54 11.35
C GLY A 53 -1.36 -9.09 10.80
N ARG A 54 -1.10 -9.34 9.51
CA ARG A 54 0.13 -8.86 8.86
C ARG A 54 0.17 -7.34 8.71
N PHE A 55 -0.97 -6.70 8.44
CA PHE A 55 -1.07 -5.23 8.46
C PHE A 55 -0.61 -4.68 9.81
N HIS A 56 -1.11 -5.24 10.92
CA HIS A 56 -0.71 -4.84 12.27
C HIS A 56 0.79 -5.01 12.53
N GLN A 57 1.39 -6.11 12.03
CA GLN A 57 2.83 -6.33 12.16
C GLN A 57 3.65 -5.27 11.42
N ILE A 58 3.23 -4.88 10.22
CA ILE A 58 3.92 -3.86 9.41
C ILE A 58 3.91 -2.50 10.11
N VAL A 59 2.79 -2.12 10.73
CA VAL A 59 2.68 -0.84 11.46
C VAL A 59 2.98 -0.96 12.95
N GLY A 60 3.36 -2.14 13.44
CA GLY A 60 3.78 -2.36 14.83
C GLY A 60 2.66 -2.22 15.86
N LEU A 61 1.42 -2.53 15.50
CA LEU A 61 0.30 -2.52 16.43
C LEU A 61 0.26 -3.79 17.26
N GLY A 62 0.22 -3.63 18.58
CA GLY A 62 0.04 -4.75 19.52
C GLY A 62 -1.43 -5.19 19.69
N SER A 63 -2.38 -4.57 18.99
CA SER A 63 -3.81 -4.87 19.09
C SER A 63 -4.21 -6.02 18.17
N PHE A 64 -5.12 -6.86 18.64
CA PHE A 64 -5.73 -7.94 17.85
C PHE A 64 -7.06 -7.55 17.20
N ASP A 65 -7.48 -6.31 17.35
CA ASP A 65 -8.70 -5.83 16.71
C ASP A 65 -8.48 -5.71 15.20
N LEU A 66 -9.11 -6.62 14.45
CA LEU A 66 -9.01 -6.66 12.99
C LEU A 66 -10.00 -5.70 12.30
N VAL A 67 -10.85 -5.01 13.07
CA VAL A 67 -11.86 -4.08 12.55
C VAL A 67 -11.74 -2.75 13.29
N HIS A 68 -11.58 -1.68 12.53
CA HIS A 68 -11.44 -0.32 13.04
C HIS A 68 -12.54 0.58 12.47
N SER A 69 -13.19 1.34 13.34
CA SER A 69 -14.14 2.40 12.95
C SER A 69 -13.39 3.68 12.63
N GLY A 70 -13.90 4.48 11.68
CA GLY A 70 -13.26 5.72 11.28
C GLY A 70 -11.97 5.45 10.49
N GLY A 71 -12.09 4.68 9.40
CA GLY A 71 -10.96 4.12 8.65
C GLY A 71 -9.86 5.13 8.31
N TRP A 72 -10.21 6.34 7.79
CA TRP A 72 -9.18 7.37 7.53
C TRP A 72 -8.49 7.84 8.81
N ARG A 73 -9.23 8.11 9.89
CA ARG A 73 -8.66 8.57 11.17
C ARG A 73 -7.73 7.53 11.79
N PHE A 74 -8.09 6.26 11.64
CA PHE A 74 -7.22 5.16 12.07
C PHE A 74 -5.93 5.13 11.27
N LEU A 75 -6.00 5.25 9.94
CA LEU A 75 -4.82 5.23 9.07
C LEU A 75 -3.94 6.48 9.22
N GLU A 76 -4.55 7.65 9.35
CA GLU A 76 -3.84 8.94 9.44
C GLU A 76 -2.86 9.01 10.62
N GLN A 77 -3.14 8.31 11.72
CA GLN A 77 -2.25 8.29 12.90
C GLN A 77 -0.89 7.65 12.63
N PHE A 78 -0.82 6.75 11.64
CA PHE A 78 0.45 6.10 11.26
C PHE A 78 1.21 6.86 10.17
N ILE A 79 0.57 7.76 9.45
CA ILE A 79 1.19 8.48 8.34
C ILE A 79 2.08 9.61 8.89
N ASP A 80 3.34 9.65 8.45
CA ASP A 80 4.22 10.77 8.73
C ASP A 80 3.54 12.10 8.36
N PRO A 81 3.55 13.13 9.24
CA PRO A 81 2.90 14.41 8.98
C PRO A 81 3.28 15.05 7.64
N GLU A 82 4.52 14.92 7.19
CA GLU A 82 4.99 15.47 5.91
C GLU A 82 4.38 14.74 4.70
N ASP A 83 4.01 13.46 4.85
CA ASP A 83 3.41 12.66 3.78
C ASP A 83 1.88 12.73 3.75
N ARG A 84 1.21 13.19 4.83
CA ARG A 84 -0.26 13.18 4.97
C ARG A 84 -0.99 13.85 3.83
N ALA A 85 -0.57 15.05 3.45
CA ALA A 85 -1.22 15.80 2.37
C ALA A 85 -1.17 15.03 1.03
N ARG A 86 -0.03 14.42 0.72
CA ARG A 86 0.18 13.65 -0.50
C ARG A 86 -0.63 12.36 -0.50
N VAL A 87 -0.63 11.63 0.60
CA VAL A 87 -1.41 10.38 0.75
C VAL A 87 -2.91 10.67 0.65
N GLN A 88 -3.40 11.73 1.33
CA GLN A 88 -4.80 12.13 1.28
C GLN A 88 -5.23 12.58 -0.11
N ALA A 89 -4.39 13.30 -0.84
CA ALA A 89 -4.67 13.71 -2.21
C ALA A 89 -4.79 12.50 -3.15
N ALA A 90 -3.89 11.51 -3.04
CA ALA A 90 -3.96 10.27 -3.82
C ALA A 90 -5.24 9.47 -3.51
N TYR A 91 -5.59 9.34 -2.24
CA TYR A 91 -6.82 8.69 -1.79
C TYR A 91 -8.08 9.37 -2.36
N ARG A 92 -8.19 10.71 -2.19
CA ARG A 92 -9.34 11.46 -2.72
C ARG A 92 -9.46 11.37 -4.23
N ARG A 93 -8.34 11.44 -4.96
CA ARG A 93 -8.32 11.30 -6.42
C ARG A 93 -8.91 9.95 -6.83
N HIS A 94 -8.54 8.87 -6.15
CA HIS A 94 -9.01 7.53 -6.46
C HIS A 94 -10.50 7.38 -6.16
N LEU A 95 -10.99 7.87 -5.02
CA LEU A 95 -12.41 7.85 -4.66
C LEU A 95 -13.29 8.70 -5.59
N ALA A 96 -12.72 9.72 -6.22
CA ALA A 96 -13.39 10.52 -7.25
C ALA A 96 -13.42 9.83 -8.63
N GLY A 97 -12.88 8.61 -8.77
CA GLY A 97 -12.80 7.89 -10.05
C GLY A 97 -11.72 8.41 -11.00
N ASN A 98 -10.85 9.33 -10.55
CA ASN A 98 -9.85 10.01 -11.37
C ASN A 98 -8.50 9.24 -11.46
N SER A 99 -8.46 8.00 -11.02
CA SER A 99 -7.33 7.10 -11.22
C SER A 99 -7.79 5.64 -11.27
N PRO A 100 -7.22 4.81 -12.16
CA PRO A 100 -7.61 3.42 -12.29
C PRO A 100 -7.21 2.60 -11.05
N ASN A 101 -6.13 2.98 -10.40
CA ASN A 101 -5.58 2.31 -9.24
C ASN A 101 -5.22 3.33 -8.16
N PHE A 102 -5.35 2.94 -6.90
CA PHE A 102 -4.75 3.62 -5.77
C PHE A 102 -3.39 3.00 -5.48
N SER A 103 -2.34 3.80 -5.47
CA SER A 103 -1.00 3.38 -5.04
C SER A 103 -0.21 4.59 -4.56
N VAL A 104 0.30 4.50 -3.34
CA VAL A 104 1.10 5.55 -2.73
C VAL A 104 2.11 4.95 -1.76
N ASP A 105 3.37 5.40 -1.86
CA ASP A 105 4.38 5.08 -0.88
C ASP A 105 4.48 6.23 0.12
N PHE A 106 4.68 5.92 1.38
CA PHE A 106 4.84 6.93 2.42
C PHE A 106 5.59 6.35 3.62
N ARG A 107 6.05 7.25 4.49
CA ARG A 107 6.64 6.91 5.77
C ARG A 107 5.53 6.69 6.79
N ALA A 108 5.52 5.52 7.40
CA ALA A 108 4.60 5.18 8.47
C ALA A 108 5.35 5.10 9.80
N PHE A 109 4.75 5.62 10.87
CA PHE A 109 5.22 5.37 12.22
C PHE A 109 4.87 3.94 12.62
N HIS A 110 5.88 3.16 12.94
CA HIS A 110 5.71 1.85 13.56
C HIS A 110 5.45 2.03 15.07
N GLY A 111 4.75 1.09 15.69
CA GLY A 111 4.38 1.17 17.11
C GLY A 111 5.55 1.29 18.10
N ASP A 112 6.77 0.94 17.70
CA ASP A 112 8.01 1.15 18.47
C ASP A 112 8.66 2.54 18.27
N GLY A 113 8.03 3.40 17.48
CA GLY A 113 8.47 4.77 17.22
C GLY A 113 9.39 4.96 16.03
N ARG A 114 9.85 3.88 15.37
CA ARG A 114 10.65 3.98 14.13
C ARG A 114 9.77 4.33 12.94
N LEU A 115 10.36 4.96 11.92
CA LEU A 115 9.74 5.15 10.62
C LEU A 115 10.00 3.94 9.73
N VAL A 116 8.95 3.46 9.08
CA VAL A 116 9.01 2.39 8.07
C VAL A 116 8.43 2.90 6.77
N TRP A 117 9.06 2.56 5.67
CA TRP A 117 8.53 2.85 4.34
C TRP A 117 7.54 1.78 3.93
N VAL A 118 6.35 2.21 3.57
CA VAL A 118 5.27 1.32 3.15
C VAL A 118 4.70 1.76 1.80
N ASN A 119 4.25 0.78 1.02
CA ASN A 119 3.41 1.00 -0.15
C ASN A 119 1.98 0.62 0.19
N TRP A 120 1.06 1.58 0.07
CA TRP A 120 -0.37 1.35 0.23
C TRP A 120 -1.04 1.37 -1.14
N ARG A 121 -1.62 0.25 -1.54
CA ARG A 121 -2.27 0.09 -2.84
C ARG A 121 -3.62 -0.59 -2.73
N GLY A 122 -4.52 -0.29 -3.67
CA GLY A 122 -5.84 -0.89 -3.69
C GLY A 122 -6.70 -0.44 -4.86
N LEU A 123 -7.92 -0.92 -4.84
CA LEU A 123 -8.97 -0.61 -5.80
C LEU A 123 -10.24 -0.24 -5.06
N ALA A 124 -10.97 0.75 -5.59
CA ALA A 124 -12.31 1.08 -5.15
C ALA A 124 -13.35 0.41 -6.05
N GLU A 125 -14.42 -0.04 -5.43
CA GLU A 125 -15.65 -0.47 -6.10
C GLU A 125 -16.64 0.68 -6.08
N PHE A 126 -17.27 0.95 -7.23
CA PHE A 126 -18.19 2.05 -7.40
C PHE A 126 -19.61 1.56 -7.66
N GLU A 127 -20.59 2.17 -7.00
CA GLU A 127 -22.00 2.02 -7.31
C GLU A 127 -22.59 3.39 -7.69
N ASN A 128 -23.17 3.50 -8.86
CA ASN A 128 -23.71 4.76 -9.40
C ASN A 128 -22.71 5.94 -9.36
N GLY A 129 -21.42 5.67 -9.62
CA GLY A 129 -20.36 6.67 -9.61
C GLY A 129 -19.85 7.08 -8.21
N VAL A 130 -20.33 6.45 -7.16
CA VAL A 130 -19.88 6.67 -5.77
C VAL A 130 -19.05 5.47 -5.31
N ALA A 131 -17.87 5.70 -4.78
CA ALA A 131 -17.07 4.66 -4.18
C ALA A 131 -17.74 4.10 -2.93
N VAL A 132 -17.98 2.80 -2.87
CA VAL A 132 -18.69 2.13 -1.77
C VAL A 132 -17.81 1.22 -0.94
N ARG A 133 -16.77 0.68 -1.53
CA ARG A 133 -15.79 -0.21 -0.89
C ARG A 133 -14.42 0.01 -1.49
N MET A 134 -13.39 -0.23 -0.69
CA MET A 134 -12.02 -0.34 -1.16
C MET A 134 -11.37 -1.61 -0.59
N ALA A 135 -10.50 -2.23 -1.35
CA ALA A 135 -9.68 -3.33 -0.88
C ALA A 135 -8.28 -3.25 -1.45
N GLY A 136 -7.31 -3.78 -0.71
CA GLY A 136 -5.94 -3.75 -1.18
C GLY A 136 -4.93 -4.31 -0.20
N SER A 137 -3.69 -3.87 -0.36
CA SER A 137 -2.58 -4.32 0.47
C SER A 137 -1.70 -3.17 0.93
N LEU A 138 -1.10 -3.36 2.10
CA LEU A 138 0.00 -2.58 2.65
C LEU A 138 1.25 -3.46 2.62
N SER A 139 2.31 -2.99 2.01
CA SER A 139 3.58 -3.71 1.91
C SER A 139 4.66 -2.95 2.66
N ASP A 140 5.46 -3.65 3.44
CA ASP A 140 6.72 -3.11 3.93
C ASP A 140 7.74 -3.14 2.78
N LEU A 141 8.24 -1.97 2.41
CA LEU A 141 9.17 -1.84 1.29
C LEU A 141 10.57 -2.32 1.64
N ALA A 142 10.95 -2.34 2.90
CA ALA A 142 12.23 -2.88 3.34
C ALA A 142 12.28 -4.41 3.21
N GLU A 143 11.19 -5.11 3.48
CA GLU A 143 11.11 -6.57 3.39
C GLU A 143 11.09 -7.10 1.95
N ARG A 144 10.68 -6.28 0.98
CA ARG A 144 10.65 -6.68 -0.44
C ARG A 144 12.04 -6.82 -1.09
N GLY A 145 13.10 -6.68 -0.30
CA GLY A 145 14.48 -6.91 -0.73
C GLY A 145 15.00 -5.84 -1.69
N SER A 146 16.06 -5.12 -1.31
CA SER A 146 16.84 -4.16 -2.10
C SER A 146 16.15 -2.88 -2.59
N SER A 147 14.91 -2.58 -2.20
CA SER A 147 14.27 -1.31 -2.58
C SER A 147 14.77 -0.12 -1.76
N TYR A 148 15.36 -0.36 -0.60
CA TYR A 148 15.97 0.64 0.28
C TYR A 148 17.37 0.21 0.68
N ASP A 149 18.23 1.19 0.86
CA ASP A 149 19.58 1.00 1.38
C ASP A 149 19.52 0.69 2.88
N ALA A 150 20.13 -0.43 3.29
CA ALA A 150 20.04 -0.91 4.67
C ALA A 150 20.71 0.01 5.71
N LEU A 151 21.67 0.84 5.27
CA LEU A 151 22.40 1.76 6.14
C LEU A 151 21.65 3.08 6.33
N THR A 152 21.21 3.67 5.22
CA THR A 152 20.65 5.04 5.21
C THR A 152 19.11 5.05 5.20
N ASN A 153 18.48 3.90 4.96
CA ASN A 153 17.03 3.75 4.73
C ASN A 153 16.50 4.64 3.59
N LEU A 154 17.37 5.06 2.69
CA LEU A 154 16.99 5.82 1.49
C LEU A 154 16.50 4.87 0.38
N PRO A 155 15.60 5.34 -0.51
CA PRO A 155 15.16 4.60 -1.66
C PRO A 155 16.32 4.15 -2.54
N GLY A 156 16.43 2.85 -2.77
CA GLY A 156 17.42 2.28 -3.67
C GLY A 156 17.09 2.51 -5.15
N ARG A 157 18.02 2.16 -6.04
CA ARG A 157 17.89 2.33 -7.50
C ARG A 157 16.60 1.78 -8.11
N PRO A 158 16.07 0.60 -7.72
CA PRO A 158 14.82 0.08 -8.27
C PRO A 158 13.65 1.01 -7.99
N LEU A 159 13.48 1.44 -6.75
CA LEU A 159 12.39 2.32 -6.34
C LEU A 159 12.50 3.71 -6.98
N PHE A 160 13.72 4.24 -7.10
CA PHE A 160 13.97 5.48 -7.81
C PHE A 160 13.52 5.40 -9.28
N ARG A 161 13.87 4.31 -9.99
CA ARG A 161 13.47 4.10 -11.39
C ARG A 161 11.96 3.99 -11.55
N ASP A 162 11.29 3.27 -10.65
CA ASP A 162 9.84 3.12 -10.68
C ASP A 162 9.13 4.47 -10.44
N ARG A 163 9.63 5.27 -9.50
CA ARG A 163 9.15 6.62 -9.24
C ARG A 163 9.32 7.53 -10.45
N LEU A 164 10.48 7.50 -11.05
CA LEU A 164 10.77 8.28 -12.25
C LEU A 164 9.84 7.88 -13.39
N ALA A 165 9.64 6.59 -13.62
CA ALA A 165 8.72 6.08 -14.63
C ALA A 165 7.27 6.53 -14.38
N GLN A 166 6.79 6.52 -13.12
CA GLN A 166 5.48 7.03 -12.76
C GLN A 166 5.33 8.52 -13.05
N LEU A 167 6.31 9.34 -12.69
CA LEU A 167 6.29 10.79 -12.97
C LEU A 167 6.27 11.08 -14.47
N ILE A 168 7.04 10.35 -15.26
CA ILE A 168 7.07 10.47 -16.73
C ILE A 168 5.68 10.08 -17.30
N ALA A 169 5.08 8.98 -16.83
CA ALA A 169 3.76 8.53 -17.30
C ALA A 169 2.65 9.53 -16.94
N LEU A 170 2.71 10.15 -15.76
CA LEU A 170 1.76 11.20 -15.37
C LEU A 170 1.87 12.43 -16.30
N GLN A 171 3.08 12.87 -16.63
CA GLN A 171 3.29 13.97 -17.57
C GLN A 171 2.73 13.68 -18.97
N GLN A 172 2.86 12.44 -19.44
CA GLN A 172 2.35 12.03 -20.76
C GLN A 172 0.82 11.97 -20.82
N ASN A 173 0.15 11.64 -19.71
CA ASN A 173 -1.31 11.52 -19.64
C ASN A 173 -2.03 12.86 -19.42
N GLU A 174 -1.37 13.89 -18.90
CA GLU A 174 -1.95 15.23 -18.73
C GLU A 174 -1.99 16.06 -20.03
N ALA A 175 -1.40 15.57 -21.11
CA ALA A 175 -1.24 16.33 -22.35
C ALA A 175 -2.41 16.27 -23.34
N VAL A 176 -3.49 15.49 -23.10
CA VAL A 176 -4.58 15.33 -24.09
C VAL A 176 -5.95 15.35 -23.40
N ASN A 177 -6.79 16.33 -23.76
CA ASN A 177 -8.23 16.32 -23.43
C ASN A 177 -8.99 15.36 -24.34
N ASP A 178 -10.24 14.98 -23.94
CA ASP A 178 -11.18 14.15 -24.73
C ASP A 178 -11.39 14.62 -26.18
N ASP A 179 -11.12 15.88 -26.48
CA ASP A 179 -11.19 16.49 -27.82
C ASP A 179 -9.86 16.47 -28.60
N GLY A 180 -8.83 15.77 -28.11
CA GLY A 180 -7.53 15.68 -28.78
C GLY A 180 -6.73 16.99 -28.82
N ARG A 181 -7.11 17.99 -28.02
CA ARG A 181 -6.37 19.27 -27.93
C ARG A 181 -5.42 19.27 -26.75
N PRO A 182 -4.17 19.75 -26.92
CA PRO A 182 -3.26 19.90 -25.80
C PRO A 182 -3.85 20.86 -24.79
N THR A 183 -4.11 20.39 -23.56
CA THR A 183 -4.46 21.27 -22.45
C THR A 183 -3.24 22.10 -22.08
N ARG A 184 -3.35 23.42 -22.09
CA ARG A 184 -2.46 24.33 -21.38
C ARG A 184 -2.76 24.24 -19.87
N GLY A 185 -2.57 23.05 -19.30
CA GLY A 185 -2.47 22.86 -17.85
C GLY A 185 -1.04 23.16 -17.42
N GLU A 186 -0.86 23.59 -16.21
CA GLU A 186 0.47 23.76 -15.59
C GLU A 186 1.26 22.47 -15.78
N THR A 187 2.26 22.51 -16.65
CA THR A 187 3.15 21.37 -16.89
C THR A 187 3.94 21.14 -15.60
N THR A 188 3.58 20.14 -14.85
CA THR A 188 4.33 19.75 -13.65
C THR A 188 5.72 19.29 -14.08
N MET A 189 6.72 20.14 -13.93
CA MET A 189 8.11 19.80 -14.22
C MET A 189 8.72 19.15 -12.98
N PHE A 190 9.50 18.10 -13.18
CA PHE A 190 10.35 17.51 -12.15
C PHE A 190 11.81 17.58 -12.57
N ALA A 191 12.71 17.58 -11.60
CA ALA A 191 14.15 17.56 -11.82
C ALA A 191 14.76 16.34 -11.09
N VAL A 192 15.79 15.79 -11.70
CA VAL A 192 16.62 14.74 -11.08
C VAL A 192 17.94 15.37 -10.70
N LEU A 193 18.29 15.30 -9.41
CA LEU A 193 19.58 15.74 -8.91
C LEU A 193 20.43 14.52 -8.56
N LEU A 194 21.67 14.54 -8.98
CA LEU A 194 22.70 13.58 -8.57
C LEU A 194 23.70 14.30 -7.67
N LEU A 195 23.83 13.81 -6.44
CA LEU A 195 24.77 14.36 -5.44
C LEU A 195 25.85 13.33 -5.17
N ASP A 196 27.08 13.81 -4.94
CA ASP A 196 28.21 12.99 -4.56
C ASP A 196 28.97 13.66 -3.39
N LEU A 197 29.47 12.86 -2.46
CA LEU A 197 30.22 13.35 -1.29
C LEU A 197 31.72 13.37 -1.62
N ASN A 198 32.25 14.57 -1.83
CA ASN A 198 33.68 14.75 -2.05
C ASN A 198 34.49 14.37 -0.80
N GLY A 199 35.52 13.58 -0.96
CA GLY A 199 36.42 13.20 0.13
C GLY A 199 35.89 12.11 1.07
N PHE A 200 34.75 11.49 0.78
CA PHE A 200 34.18 10.43 1.64
C PHE A 200 35.15 9.27 1.87
N LYS A 201 35.93 8.89 0.84
CA LYS A 201 36.96 7.87 0.99
C LYS A 201 38.00 8.24 2.04
N ALA A 202 38.43 9.50 2.09
CA ALA A 202 39.40 9.96 3.08
C ALA A 202 38.85 9.89 4.52
N VAL A 203 37.55 10.10 4.70
CA VAL A 203 36.87 9.91 6.00
C VAL A 203 36.96 8.45 6.42
N ASN A 204 36.62 7.52 5.52
CA ASN A 204 36.72 6.09 5.81
C ASN A 204 38.16 5.64 6.12
N ASP A 205 39.13 6.11 5.34
CA ASP A 205 40.53 5.73 5.50
C ASP A 205 41.14 6.31 6.80
N THR A 206 40.64 7.47 7.28
CA THR A 206 41.18 8.16 8.48
C THR A 206 40.48 7.72 9.77
N TYR A 207 39.15 7.59 9.72
CA TYR A 207 38.31 7.40 10.91
C TYR A 207 37.61 6.04 10.95
N GLY A 208 37.79 5.23 9.91
CA GLY A 208 37.17 3.91 9.79
C GLY A 208 35.75 3.96 9.22
N HIS A 209 35.30 2.82 8.68
CA HIS A 209 34.00 2.69 8.03
C HIS A 209 32.81 3.01 8.93
N HIS A 210 32.92 2.75 10.25
CA HIS A 210 31.84 3.06 11.18
C HIS A 210 31.52 4.58 11.25
N VAL A 211 32.56 5.43 11.19
CA VAL A 211 32.36 6.89 11.15
C VAL A 211 31.81 7.32 9.78
N GLY A 212 32.26 6.69 8.70
CA GLY A 212 31.68 6.90 7.37
C GLY A 212 30.22 6.53 7.31
N ASP A 213 29.82 5.40 7.90
CA ASP A 213 28.44 4.96 7.98
C ASP A 213 27.58 5.97 8.77
N GLN A 214 28.04 6.46 9.90
CA GLN A 214 27.37 7.52 10.66
C GLN A 214 27.22 8.82 9.88
N LEU A 215 28.21 9.20 9.09
CA LEU A 215 28.13 10.37 8.21
C LEU A 215 27.04 10.19 7.16
N LEU A 216 26.98 9.02 6.49
CA LEU A 216 25.95 8.72 5.49
C LEU A 216 24.51 8.72 6.07
N GLN A 217 24.35 8.43 7.37
CA GLN A 217 23.05 8.47 8.04
C GLN A 217 22.59 9.89 8.41
N GLN A 218 23.50 10.87 8.42
CA GLN A 218 23.23 12.26 8.82
C GLN A 218 23.09 13.22 7.61
N VAL A 219 23.49 12.81 6.44
CA VAL A 219 23.42 13.60 5.20
C VAL A 219 22.13 13.28 4.44
#